data_e578e8078b513139d8729811c37b562b
#
_entry.id   e578e8078b513139d8729811c37b562b
#
_cell.length_a   1.000
_cell.length_b   1.000
_cell.length_c   1.000
_cell.angle_alpha   90.00
_cell.angle_beta   90.00
_cell.angle_gamma   90.00
#
_symmetry.space_group_name_H-M   'P 1'
#
loop_
_entity.id
_entity.type
_entity.pdbx_description
1 polymer ?
#
loop_
_entity_poly.entity_id
_entity_poly.type
_entity_poly.pdbx_seq_one_letter_code
_entity_poly.pdbx_strand_id
1 'polypeptide(L)'
;MITYEYDYGAGKRRYNDGDIVRIKGDPDKGEADALGIVAYSGDGGSFAIITADGYIAFGERVVTEPTGETFDLSPLYDRLRAGGFKEQPGGAFKVGDIVLHTRYEYSPAIVFYVFDNGDVATLMLDGMSLGTPPQYLRATGETFDLSPMFNKIRG
;
A
#
# COMPACT_ATOMS: atom_id res chain seq x y z
N MET A 1 6.79 12.17 -9.70
CA MET A 1 7.31 11.03 -8.89
C MET A 1 7.84 11.57 -7.56
N ILE A 2 7.43 10.98 -6.46
CA ILE A 2 7.86 11.37 -5.12
C ILE A 2 9.06 10.51 -4.72
N THR A 3 10.12 11.16 -4.25
CA THR A 3 11.33 10.47 -3.78
C THR A 3 11.42 10.53 -2.26
N TYR A 4 11.67 9.41 -1.63
CA TYR A 4 11.76 9.29 -0.18
C TYR A 4 13.18 9.03 0.27
N GLU A 5 13.56 9.58 1.41
CA GLU A 5 14.80 9.24 2.10
C GLU A 5 14.48 8.36 3.29
N TYR A 6 15.20 7.27 3.41
CA TYR A 6 15.01 6.28 4.45
C TYR A 6 16.34 5.98 5.11
N ASP A 7 16.41 6.16 6.42
CA ASP A 7 17.66 6.07 7.18
C ASP A 7 17.48 5.14 8.37
N TYR A 8 17.68 3.84 8.14
CA TYR A 8 17.65 2.84 9.20
C TYR A 8 18.78 1.83 9.00
N GLY A 9 19.62 1.69 10.03
CA GLY A 9 20.63 0.63 10.15
C GLY A 9 21.74 0.62 9.10
N ALA A 10 21.42 0.63 7.85
CA ALA A 10 22.36 0.54 6.71
C ALA A 10 22.69 1.91 6.09
N GLY A 11 22.31 3.03 6.73
CA GLY A 11 22.47 4.38 6.21
C GLY A 11 21.26 4.85 5.42
N LYS A 12 21.39 6.05 4.85
CA LYS A 12 20.30 6.67 4.09
C LYS A 12 20.00 5.94 2.80
N ARG A 13 18.72 5.71 2.57
CA ARG A 13 18.20 5.20 1.30
C ARG A 13 17.22 6.20 0.70
N ARG A 14 17.23 6.30 -0.61
CA ARG A 14 16.30 7.17 -1.34
C ARG A 14 15.47 6.31 -2.29
N TYR A 15 14.15 6.34 -2.12
CA TYR A 15 13.23 5.52 -2.88
C TYR A 15 12.19 6.38 -3.60
N ASN A 16 11.70 5.88 -4.72
CA ASN A 16 10.59 6.47 -5.49
C ASN A 16 9.37 5.56 -5.39
N ASP A 17 8.20 6.13 -5.64
CA ASP A 17 6.97 5.35 -5.76
C ASP A 17 7.15 4.21 -6.77
N GLY A 18 6.78 3.01 -6.37
CA GLY A 18 6.88 1.83 -7.21
C GLY A 18 8.21 1.11 -7.12
N ASP A 19 9.21 1.66 -6.41
CA ASP A 19 10.48 0.94 -6.23
C ASP A 19 10.23 -0.37 -5.48
N ILE A 20 10.81 -1.45 -5.99
CA ILE A 20 10.79 -2.74 -5.30
C ILE A 20 12.05 -2.82 -4.46
N VAL A 21 11.86 -3.02 -3.17
CA VAL A 21 12.93 -3.09 -2.19
C VAL A 21 13.00 -4.49 -1.57
N ARG A 22 14.20 -4.88 -1.17
CA ARG A 22 14.42 -6.08 -0.38
C ARG A 22 14.41 -5.70 1.08
N ILE A 23 13.55 -6.34 1.85
CA ILE A 23 13.46 -6.16 3.29
C ILE A 23 14.24 -7.29 3.93
N LYS A 24 15.26 -6.94 4.70
CA LYS A 24 16.11 -7.95 5.35
C LYS A 24 15.37 -8.61 6.51
N GLY A 25 15.31 -9.94 6.47
CA GLY A 25 14.85 -10.72 7.60
C GLY A 25 15.92 -10.83 8.69
N ASP A 26 15.50 -11.23 9.87
CA ASP A 26 16.42 -11.49 10.98
C ASP A 26 16.85 -12.95 10.93
N PRO A 27 18.11 -13.24 10.56
CA PRO A 27 18.59 -14.63 10.48
C PRO A 27 18.60 -15.33 11.83
N ASP A 28 18.75 -14.58 12.93
CA ASP A 28 18.73 -15.16 14.29
C ASP A 28 17.33 -15.67 14.66
N LYS A 29 16.29 -15.15 14.00
CA LYS A 29 14.90 -15.60 14.18
C LYS A 29 14.44 -16.53 13.07
N GLY A 30 15.33 -16.92 12.17
CA GLY A 30 14.97 -17.74 11.01
C GLY A 30 14.11 -17.03 9.99
N GLU A 31 14.09 -15.70 9.98
CA GLU A 31 13.30 -14.92 9.04
C GLU A 31 14.04 -14.78 7.71
N ALA A 32 13.34 -15.08 6.61
CA ALA A 32 13.85 -14.86 5.27
C ALA A 32 13.70 -13.40 4.86
N ASP A 33 14.49 -12.96 3.89
CA ASP A 33 14.29 -11.66 3.24
C ASP A 33 12.95 -11.66 2.50
N ALA A 34 12.33 -10.49 2.43
CA ALA A 34 11.08 -10.30 1.72
C ALA A 34 11.20 -9.15 0.71
N LEU A 35 10.27 -9.08 -0.22
CA LEU A 35 10.18 -7.97 -1.16
C LEU A 35 8.98 -7.09 -0.82
N GLY A 36 9.10 -5.80 -1.14
CA GLY A 36 8.01 -4.85 -0.97
C GLY A 36 8.04 -3.76 -2.02
N ILE A 37 6.94 -3.04 -2.13
CA ILE A 37 6.79 -1.92 -3.07
C ILE A 37 6.61 -0.65 -2.26
N VAL A 38 7.45 0.35 -2.54
CA VAL A 38 7.39 1.67 -1.90
C VAL A 38 6.21 2.44 -2.48
N ALA A 39 5.38 3.02 -1.62
CA ALA A 39 4.27 3.86 -2.03
C ALA A 39 4.10 5.02 -1.07
N TYR A 40 3.58 6.14 -1.59
CA TYR A 40 3.36 7.36 -0.82
C TYR A 40 2.26 7.16 0.24
N SER A 41 2.56 7.55 1.48
CA SER A 41 1.62 7.37 2.60
C SER A 41 0.76 8.61 2.89
N GLY A 42 1.14 9.78 2.38
CA GLY A 42 0.38 11.02 2.56
C GLY A 42 0.86 11.94 3.69
N ASP A 43 1.68 11.43 4.60
CA ASP A 43 2.09 12.19 5.78
C ASP A 43 3.43 12.88 5.58
N GLY A 44 3.42 14.13 5.10
CA GLY A 44 4.62 14.96 5.05
C GLY A 44 5.76 14.41 4.22
N GLY A 45 5.47 13.65 3.17
CA GLY A 45 6.47 12.98 2.35
C GLY A 45 6.88 11.61 2.87
N SER A 46 6.15 11.06 3.83
CA SER A 46 6.36 9.70 4.32
C SER A 46 5.97 8.66 3.28
N PHE A 47 6.47 7.45 3.47
CA PHE A 47 6.11 6.32 2.63
C PHE A 47 5.77 5.11 3.50
N ALA A 48 5.14 4.12 2.88
CA ALA A 48 5.02 2.80 3.43
C ALA A 48 5.52 1.79 2.39
N ILE A 49 5.83 0.59 2.84
CA ILE A 49 6.25 -0.50 1.96
C ILE A 49 5.15 -1.54 1.97
N ILE A 50 4.55 -1.77 0.80
CA ILE A 50 3.51 -2.79 0.65
C ILE A 50 4.20 -4.14 0.52
N THR A 51 3.81 -5.08 1.37
CA THR A 51 4.36 -6.45 1.37
C THR A 51 3.27 -7.45 1.01
N ALA A 52 3.65 -8.70 0.78
CA ALA A 52 2.69 -9.76 0.51
C ALA A 52 1.72 -9.99 1.68
N ASP A 53 2.15 -9.70 2.90
CA ASP A 53 1.38 -9.95 4.12
C ASP A 53 0.84 -8.67 4.77
N GLY A 54 0.91 -7.53 4.08
CA GLY A 54 0.42 -6.27 4.61
C GLY A 54 1.28 -5.09 4.21
N TYR A 55 1.85 -4.40 5.19
CA TYR A 55 2.70 -3.24 4.93
C TYR A 55 3.66 -3.01 6.08
N ILE A 56 4.71 -2.22 5.79
CA ILE A 56 5.64 -1.69 6.80
C ILE A 56 5.49 -0.18 6.75
N ALA A 57 5.06 0.43 7.87
CA ALA A 57 4.87 1.87 7.96
C ALA A 57 6.21 2.58 8.13
N PHE A 58 6.25 3.85 7.73
CA PHE A 58 7.37 4.72 8.01
C PHE A 58 7.62 4.78 9.52
N GLY A 59 8.89 4.66 9.90
CA GLY A 59 9.28 4.66 11.32
C GLY A 59 9.53 3.27 11.90
N GLU A 60 9.09 2.21 11.25
CA GLU A 60 9.45 0.85 11.66
C GLU A 60 10.92 0.59 11.34
N ARG A 61 11.59 -0.07 12.27
CA ARG A 61 13.03 -0.35 12.12
C ARG A 61 13.27 -1.60 11.30
N VAL A 62 13.38 -1.41 10.00
CA VAL A 62 13.74 -2.48 9.07
C VAL A 62 14.93 -2.03 8.24
N VAL A 63 15.77 -2.98 7.88
CA VAL A 63 16.86 -2.75 6.94
C VAL A 63 16.36 -3.08 5.55
N THR A 64 16.47 -2.13 4.63
CA THR A 64 16.06 -2.32 3.25
C THR A 64 17.21 -2.05 2.29
N GLU A 65 17.13 -2.65 1.12
CA GLU A 65 18.06 -2.34 0.02
C GLU A 65 17.31 -2.32 -1.30
N PRO A 66 17.74 -1.46 -2.25
CA PRO A 66 17.11 -1.41 -3.56
C PRO A 66 17.38 -2.69 -4.34
N THR A 67 16.40 -3.11 -5.16
CA THR A 67 16.57 -4.23 -6.08
C THR A 67 16.93 -3.75 -7.49
N GLY A 68 16.72 -2.48 -7.80
CA GLY A 68 16.82 -1.95 -9.15
C GLY A 68 15.57 -2.18 -9.98
N GLU A 69 14.59 -2.92 -9.47
CA GLU A 69 13.31 -3.17 -10.14
C GLU A 69 12.24 -2.21 -9.64
N THR A 70 11.23 -2.00 -10.47
CA THR A 70 10.09 -1.15 -10.15
C THR A 70 8.80 -1.83 -10.55
N PHE A 71 7.70 -1.42 -9.91
CA PHE A 71 6.35 -1.76 -10.32
C PHE A 71 5.61 -0.47 -10.64
N ASP A 72 4.98 -0.41 -11.81
CA ASP A 72 4.26 0.79 -12.23
C ASP A 72 2.90 0.87 -11.53
N LEU A 73 2.78 1.82 -10.61
CA LEU A 73 1.53 2.09 -9.88
C LEU A 73 0.56 2.99 -10.66
N SER A 74 0.99 3.53 -11.80
CA SER A 74 0.17 4.48 -12.58
C SER A 74 -1.20 3.94 -12.96
N PRO A 75 -1.36 2.69 -13.44
CA PRO A 75 -2.69 2.18 -13.78
C PRO A 75 -3.66 2.22 -12.62
N LEU A 76 -3.18 1.96 -11.40
CA LEU A 76 -3.96 2.00 -10.18
C LEU A 76 -4.42 3.43 -9.89
N TYR A 77 -3.50 4.39 -9.90
CA TYR A 77 -3.84 5.79 -9.67
C TYR A 77 -4.72 6.36 -10.78
N ASP A 78 -4.48 5.97 -12.03
CA ASP A 78 -5.30 6.42 -13.16
C ASP A 78 -6.74 5.93 -13.02
N ARG A 79 -6.94 4.71 -12.54
CA ARG A 79 -8.29 4.19 -12.29
C ARG A 79 -9.01 4.98 -11.21
N LEU A 80 -8.32 5.32 -10.12
CA LEU A 80 -8.90 6.14 -9.06
C LEU A 80 -9.21 7.56 -9.55
N ARG A 81 -8.31 8.14 -10.34
CA ARG A 81 -8.47 9.50 -10.88
C ARG A 81 -9.61 9.60 -11.87
N ALA A 82 -9.87 8.55 -12.63
CA ALA A 82 -10.97 8.53 -13.59
C ALA A 82 -12.33 8.69 -12.91
N GLY A 83 -12.46 8.24 -11.66
CA GLY A 83 -13.67 8.44 -10.88
C GLY A 83 -14.88 7.67 -11.40
N GLY A 84 -16.07 8.25 -11.19
CA GLY A 84 -17.32 7.64 -11.62
C GLY A 84 -17.84 6.55 -10.69
N PHE A 85 -17.30 6.47 -9.49
CA PHE A 85 -17.72 5.47 -8.50
C PHE A 85 -19.01 5.89 -7.81
N LYS A 86 -19.90 4.91 -7.61
CA LYS A 86 -21.17 5.10 -6.91
C LYS A 86 -21.24 4.17 -5.73
N GLU A 87 -21.77 4.67 -4.62
CA GLU A 87 -22.01 3.86 -3.44
C GLU A 87 -22.98 2.73 -3.75
N GLN A 88 -22.64 1.53 -3.31
CA GLN A 88 -23.44 0.33 -3.46
C GLN A 88 -23.60 -0.32 -2.08
N PRO A 89 -24.69 -1.09 -1.83
CA PRO A 89 -24.79 -1.88 -0.63
C PRO A 89 -23.64 -2.89 -0.55
N GLY A 90 -23.03 -3.01 0.62
CA GLY A 90 -21.98 -3.95 0.87
C GLY A 90 -21.49 -3.86 2.30
N GLY A 91 -20.94 -4.94 2.84
CA GLY A 91 -20.56 -5.00 4.24
C GLY A 91 -19.13 -5.46 4.50
N ALA A 92 -18.68 -6.48 3.81
CA ALA A 92 -17.33 -7.00 3.98
C ALA A 92 -16.46 -6.59 2.80
N PHE A 93 -15.24 -6.11 3.10
CA PHE A 93 -14.31 -5.66 2.08
C PHE A 93 -13.21 -6.68 1.85
N LYS A 94 -12.74 -6.75 0.62
CA LYS A 94 -11.67 -7.67 0.19
C LYS A 94 -10.56 -6.88 -0.49
N VAL A 95 -9.37 -7.46 -0.52
CA VAL A 95 -8.26 -6.93 -1.31
C VAL A 95 -8.68 -6.75 -2.76
N GLY A 96 -8.44 -5.56 -3.31
CA GLY A 96 -8.83 -5.18 -4.66
C GLY A 96 -10.15 -4.42 -4.74
N ASP A 97 -10.96 -4.40 -3.69
CA ASP A 97 -12.20 -3.62 -3.69
C ASP A 97 -11.89 -2.13 -3.79
N ILE A 98 -12.65 -1.44 -4.64
CA ILE A 98 -12.64 0.02 -4.69
C ILE A 98 -13.75 0.52 -3.78
N VAL A 99 -13.36 1.37 -2.83
CA VAL A 99 -14.26 1.90 -1.79
C VAL A 99 -14.20 3.42 -1.78
N LEU A 100 -15.19 4.04 -1.17
CA LEU A 100 -15.21 5.48 -0.93
C LEU A 100 -14.95 5.73 0.55
N HIS A 101 -14.00 6.60 0.84
CA HIS A 101 -13.56 6.87 2.21
C HIS A 101 -14.29 8.10 2.77
N THR A 102 -15.21 7.90 3.70
CA THR A 102 -16.08 8.99 4.18
C THR A 102 -15.31 10.08 4.93
N ARG A 103 -14.20 9.74 5.58
CA ARG A 103 -13.35 10.72 6.28
C ARG A 103 -12.59 11.64 5.35
N TYR A 104 -12.45 11.28 4.08
CA TYR A 104 -11.71 12.04 3.06
C TYR A 104 -12.62 12.42 1.91
N GLU A 105 -13.79 12.97 2.24
CA GLU A 105 -14.76 13.51 1.28
C GLU A 105 -15.17 12.51 0.20
N TYR A 106 -15.38 11.26 0.59
CA TYR A 106 -15.73 10.18 -0.32
C TYR A 106 -14.68 9.94 -1.41
N SER A 107 -13.41 10.19 -1.10
CA SER A 107 -12.30 9.88 -2.01
C SER A 107 -12.26 8.38 -2.31
N PRO A 108 -12.07 8.00 -3.58
CA PRO A 108 -11.93 6.59 -3.93
C PRO A 108 -10.59 6.03 -3.46
N ALA A 109 -10.63 4.76 -3.03
CA ALA A 109 -9.48 4.06 -2.51
C ALA A 109 -9.54 2.59 -2.91
N ILE A 110 -8.37 1.95 -3.01
CA ILE A 110 -8.27 0.51 -3.30
C ILE A 110 -7.78 -0.20 -2.06
N VAL A 111 -8.53 -1.19 -1.60
CA VAL A 111 -8.15 -2.02 -0.46
C VAL A 111 -6.98 -2.91 -0.85
N PHE A 112 -5.85 -2.82 -0.14
CA PHE A 112 -4.70 -3.68 -0.41
C PHE A 112 -4.38 -4.63 0.75
N TYR A 113 -4.98 -4.44 1.92
CA TYR A 113 -4.83 -5.35 3.05
C TYR A 113 -6.06 -5.30 3.95
N VAL A 114 -6.45 -6.46 4.47
CA VAL A 114 -7.56 -6.60 5.41
C VAL A 114 -7.01 -7.21 6.70
N PHE A 115 -7.20 -6.50 7.81
CA PHE A 115 -6.79 -6.97 9.13
C PHE A 115 -7.78 -7.99 9.68
N ASP A 116 -7.35 -8.78 10.65
CA ASP A 116 -8.19 -9.82 11.28
C ASP A 116 -9.46 -9.24 11.93
N ASN A 117 -9.40 -8.01 12.43
CA ASN A 117 -10.55 -7.33 13.02
C ASN A 117 -11.51 -6.69 12.01
N GLY A 118 -11.21 -6.81 10.71
CA GLY A 118 -12.01 -6.23 9.64
C GLY A 118 -11.62 -4.83 9.20
N ASP A 119 -10.68 -4.18 9.89
CA ASP A 119 -10.12 -2.92 9.42
C ASP A 119 -9.35 -3.17 8.12
N VAL A 120 -9.17 -2.13 7.32
CA VAL A 120 -8.49 -2.26 6.03
C VAL A 120 -7.40 -1.20 5.86
N ALA A 121 -6.44 -1.51 5.01
CA ALA A 121 -5.48 -0.54 4.49
C ALA A 121 -5.80 -0.26 3.03
N THR A 122 -5.76 1.00 2.64
CA THR A 122 -6.15 1.44 1.31
C THR A 122 -5.12 2.34 0.66
N LEU A 123 -5.04 2.27 -0.67
CA LEU A 123 -4.28 3.19 -1.51
C LEU A 123 -5.23 4.25 -2.06
N MET A 124 -4.86 5.51 -1.93
CA MET A 124 -5.61 6.66 -2.44
C MET A 124 -4.71 7.51 -3.32
N LEU A 125 -5.27 8.48 -4.03
CA LEU A 125 -4.50 9.35 -4.92
C LEU A 125 -3.44 10.17 -4.19
N ASP A 126 -3.74 10.57 -2.97
CA ASP A 126 -2.88 11.46 -2.17
C ASP A 126 -2.29 10.77 -0.94
N GLY A 127 -2.21 9.45 -0.96
CA GLY A 127 -1.56 8.72 0.11
C GLY A 127 -2.20 7.37 0.41
N MET A 128 -2.09 6.95 1.67
CA MET A 128 -2.66 5.71 2.17
C MET A 128 -3.47 5.97 3.42
N SER A 129 -4.48 5.14 3.62
CA SER A 129 -5.17 5.04 4.91
C SER A 129 -4.86 3.67 5.49
N LEU A 130 -4.18 3.62 6.62
CA LEU A 130 -3.73 2.38 7.23
C LEU A 130 -4.57 2.08 8.47
N GLY A 131 -5.26 0.93 8.47
CA GLY A 131 -6.06 0.51 9.60
C GLY A 131 -7.39 1.25 9.76
N THR A 132 -8.11 1.44 8.68
CA THR A 132 -9.41 2.14 8.70
C THR A 132 -10.55 1.17 9.04
N PRO A 133 -11.39 1.50 10.05
CA PRO A 133 -12.60 0.72 10.36
C PRO A 133 -13.59 0.73 9.20
N PRO A 134 -14.30 -0.39 8.94
CA PRO A 134 -15.24 -0.50 7.83
C PRO A 134 -16.36 0.54 7.84
N GLN A 135 -16.72 1.04 9.01
CA GLN A 135 -17.80 2.05 9.15
C GLN A 135 -17.52 3.36 8.42
N TYR A 136 -16.25 3.65 8.12
CA TYR A 136 -15.84 4.85 7.38
C TYR A 136 -15.70 4.60 5.88
N LEU A 137 -16.06 3.41 5.41
CA LEU A 137 -15.92 3.04 4.01
C LEU A 137 -17.28 2.69 3.41
N ARG A 138 -17.43 2.99 2.11
CA ARG A 138 -18.63 2.64 1.35
C ARG A 138 -18.22 1.81 0.16
N ALA A 139 -18.93 0.71 -0.08
CA ALA A 139 -18.68 -0.14 -1.23
C ALA A 139 -19.08 0.56 -2.52
N THR A 140 -18.38 0.24 -3.62
CA THR A 140 -18.73 0.70 -4.96
C THR A 140 -19.16 -0.44 -5.87
N GLY A 141 -18.93 -1.69 -5.48
CA GLY A 141 -19.13 -2.86 -6.33
C GLY A 141 -18.06 -3.04 -7.39
N GLU A 142 -17.11 -2.13 -7.49
CA GLU A 142 -16.01 -2.20 -8.45
C GLU A 142 -14.73 -2.68 -7.79
N THR A 143 -13.86 -3.30 -8.58
CA THR A 143 -12.60 -3.85 -8.11
C THR A 143 -11.46 -3.44 -9.03
N PHE A 144 -10.25 -3.49 -8.49
CA PHE A 144 -9.01 -3.36 -9.25
C PHE A 144 -8.16 -4.60 -9.00
N ASP A 145 -7.66 -5.23 -10.05
CA ASP A 145 -6.84 -6.43 -9.90
C ASP A 145 -5.44 -6.08 -9.43
N LEU A 146 -5.13 -6.40 -8.16
CA LEU A 146 -3.82 -6.20 -7.57
C LEU A 146 -2.90 -7.42 -7.74
N SER A 147 -3.34 -8.48 -8.41
CA SER A 147 -2.51 -9.67 -8.60
C SER A 147 -1.16 -9.38 -9.24
N PRO A 148 -1.06 -8.54 -10.29
CA PRO A 148 0.25 -8.22 -10.87
C PRO A 148 1.22 -7.61 -9.85
N MET A 149 0.72 -6.75 -8.97
CA MET A 149 1.52 -6.13 -7.91
C MET A 149 2.02 -7.17 -6.92
N PHE A 150 1.12 -8.00 -6.39
CA PHE A 150 1.50 -9.00 -5.40
C PHE A 150 2.39 -10.09 -5.99
N ASN A 151 2.19 -10.46 -7.26
CA ASN A 151 3.04 -11.44 -7.93
C ASN A 151 4.50 -10.97 -8.03
N LYS A 152 4.73 -9.66 -8.15
CA LYS A 152 6.07 -9.08 -8.17
C LYS A 152 6.81 -9.23 -6.85
N ILE A 153 6.11 -9.22 -5.72
CA ILE A 153 6.72 -9.20 -4.39
C ILE A 153 6.61 -10.53 -3.64
N ARG A 154 5.91 -11.50 -4.18
CA ARG A 154 5.89 -12.86 -3.59
C ARG A 154 7.13 -13.66 -3.93
N GLY A 155 7.90 -13.17 -4.86
CA GLY A 155 9.17 -13.76 -5.23
C GLY A 155 9.09 -15.07 -5.93
#